data_0167734cba47c72ba6461ff4ef78dd1d
#
_entry.id   0167734cba47c72ba6461ff4ef78dd1d
#
_cell.length_a   1.000
_cell.length_b   1.000
_cell.length_c   1.000
_cell.angle_alpha   90.00
_cell.angle_beta   90.00
_cell.angle_gamma   90.00
#
_symmetry.space_group_name_H-M   'P 1'
#
loop_
_entity.id
_entity.type
_entity.pdbx_description
1 polymer ?
#
loop_
_entity_poly.entity_id
_entity_poly.type
_entity_poly.pdbx_seq_one_letter_code
_entity_poly.pdbx_strand_id
1 'polypeptide(L)' 'MQYGSHIRVWQGCYYRHDIYAGDGQVIHYKTEGILMSPLYEFEDGGIIEEVHHED' A
#
# COMPACT_ATOMS: atom_id res chain seq x y z
N MET A 1 7.85 -5.37 6.51
CA MET A 1 6.44 -5.58 6.11
C MET A 1 6.19 -7.04 5.80
N GLN A 2 5.04 -7.53 6.18
CA GLN A 2 4.64 -8.91 5.92
C GLN A 2 3.49 -8.91 4.92
N TYR A 3 3.29 -10.05 4.28
CA TYR A 3 2.13 -10.25 3.42
C TYR A 3 0.86 -9.92 4.21
N GLY A 4 0.00 -9.12 3.61
CA GLY A 4 -1.24 -8.70 4.25
C GLY A 4 -1.13 -7.45 5.12
N SER A 5 0.08 -6.90 5.29
CA SER A 5 0.24 -5.68 6.06
C SER A 5 -0.49 -4.52 5.41
N HIS A 6 -1.20 -3.75 6.22
CA HIS A 6 -1.81 -2.49 5.78
C HIS A 6 -0.72 -1.43 5.72
N ILE A 7 -0.53 -0.83 4.56
CA ILE A 7 0.49 0.21 4.37
C ILE A 7 -0.15 1.48 3.84
N ARG A 8 0.51 2.59 4.08
CA ARG A 8 0.06 3.89 3.57
C ARG A 8 1.25 4.72 3.13
N VAL A 9 1.00 5.66 2.24
CA VAL A 9 2.00 6.64 1.81
C VAL A 9 1.35 8.01 1.74
N TRP A 10 2.06 9.02 2.23
CA TRP A 10 1.58 10.40 2.23
C TRP A 10 1.78 11.02 0.84
N GLN A 11 0.73 11.57 0.28
CA GLN A 11 0.74 12.13 -1.08
C GLN A 11 0.67 13.67 -1.07
N GLY A 12 0.96 14.29 0.07
CA GLY A 12 0.96 15.75 0.16
C GLY A 12 -0.32 16.35 0.70
N CYS A 13 -1.44 15.70 0.55
CA CYS A 13 -2.72 16.15 1.09
C CYS A 13 -3.61 15.03 1.58
N TYR A 14 -3.24 13.79 1.32
CA TYR A 14 -4.00 12.62 1.79
C TYR A 14 -3.07 11.42 1.85
N TYR A 15 -3.49 10.37 2.56
CA TYR A 15 -2.78 9.09 2.58
C TYR A 15 -3.40 8.15 1.55
N ARG A 16 -2.53 7.47 0.82
CA ARG A 16 -2.92 6.34 -0.02
C ARG A 16 -2.72 5.07 0.80
N HIS A 17 -3.72 4.19 0.79
CA HIS A 17 -3.68 2.95 1.55
C HIS A 17 -3.77 1.75 0.63
N ASP A 18 -2.93 0.76 0.87
CA ASP A 18 -2.95 -0.50 0.13
C ASP A 18 -2.53 -1.63 1.07
N ILE A 19 -2.58 -2.85 0.53
CA ILE A 19 -2.17 -4.05 1.26
C ILE A 19 -0.89 -4.60 0.63
N TYR A 20 0.09 -4.88 1.45
CA TYR A 20 1.35 -5.45 0.96
C TYR A 20 1.12 -6.91 0.56
N ALA A 21 1.47 -7.26 -0.68
CA ALA A 21 1.25 -8.61 -1.22
C ALA A 21 2.49 -9.50 -1.16
N GLY A 22 3.60 -9.00 -0.61
CA GLY A 22 4.86 -9.72 -0.62
C GLY A 22 5.62 -9.52 -1.94
N ASP A 23 6.87 -9.94 -1.98
CA ASP A 23 7.73 -9.87 -3.17
C ASP A 23 7.80 -8.47 -3.79
N GLY A 24 7.71 -7.44 -2.94
CA GLY A 24 7.79 -6.06 -3.42
C GLY A 24 6.57 -5.58 -4.18
N GLN A 25 5.41 -6.17 -3.94
CA GLN A 25 4.18 -5.80 -4.62
C GLN A 25 3.09 -5.39 -3.63
N VAL A 26 2.12 -4.62 -4.12
CA VAL A 26 0.96 -4.20 -3.33
C VAL A 26 -0.32 -4.53 -4.08
N ILE A 27 -1.40 -4.67 -3.32
CA ILE A 27 -2.73 -4.97 -3.86
C ILE A 27 -3.58 -3.71 -3.77
N HIS A 28 -4.13 -3.28 -4.91
CA HIS A 28 -5.10 -2.20 -4.98
C HIS A 28 -6.49 -2.75 -5.20
N TYR A 29 -7.47 -2.20 -4.47
CA TYR A 29 -8.87 -2.55 -4.66
C TYR A 29 -9.54 -1.41 -5.42
N LYS A 30 -10.00 -1.70 -6.64
CA LYS A 30 -10.67 -0.72 -7.48
C LYS A 30 -12.06 -1.21 -7.86
N THR A 31 -12.88 -0.30 -8.36
CA THR A 31 -14.23 -0.63 -8.81
C THR A 31 -14.23 -1.72 -9.88
N GLU A 32 -13.22 -1.71 -10.75
CA GLU A 32 -13.08 -2.70 -11.82
C GLU A 32 -12.53 -4.03 -11.33
N GLY A 33 -12.03 -4.10 -10.10
CA GLY A 33 -11.47 -5.33 -9.55
C GLY A 33 -10.20 -5.10 -8.76
N ILE A 34 -9.43 -6.17 -8.58
CA ILE A 34 -8.19 -6.17 -7.84
C ILE A 34 -7.01 -6.02 -8.79
N LEU A 35 -6.10 -5.09 -8.48
CA LEU A 35 -4.92 -4.84 -9.28
C LEU A 35 -3.68 -4.97 -8.42
N MET A 36 -2.67 -5.66 -8.92
CA MET A 36 -1.37 -5.75 -8.26
C MET A 36 -0.38 -4.83 -8.95
N SER A 37 0.41 -4.12 -8.16
CA SER A 37 1.41 -3.19 -8.67
C SER A 37 2.70 -3.32 -7.89
N PRO A 38 3.86 -2.98 -8.50
CA PRO A 38 5.11 -2.93 -7.74
C PRO A 38 5.04 -1.89 -6.63
N LEU A 39 5.72 -2.20 -5.52
CA LEU A 39 5.73 -1.31 -4.36
C LEU A 39 6.26 0.08 -4.71
N TYR A 40 7.27 0.17 -5.60
CA TYR A 40 7.84 1.46 -5.94
C TYR A 40 6.84 2.38 -6.65
N GLU A 41 5.86 1.82 -7.35
CA GLU A 41 4.80 2.64 -7.96
C GLU A 41 3.86 3.21 -6.90
N PHE A 42 3.56 2.41 -5.88
CA PHE A 42 2.73 2.86 -4.76
C PHE A 42 3.44 3.97 -4.00
N GLU A 43 4.74 3.81 -3.81
CA GLU A 43 5.56 4.76 -3.07
C GLU A 43 5.56 6.14 -3.72
N ASP A 44 5.76 6.20 -5.03
CA ASP A 44 5.74 7.41 -5.85
C ASP A 44 6.47 8.59 -5.17
N GLY A 45 7.69 8.32 -4.68
CA GLY A 45 8.51 9.34 -4.02
C GLY A 45 8.16 9.64 -2.58
N GLY A 46 7.12 9.03 -2.04
CA GLY A 46 6.73 9.21 -0.66
C GLY A 46 7.40 8.21 0.27
N ILE A 47 7.08 8.31 1.54
CA ILE A 47 7.58 7.39 2.56
C ILE A 47 6.46 6.42 2.92
N ILE A 48 6.78 5.12 2.85
CA ILE A 48 5.80 4.08 3.19
C ILE A 48 5.82 3.84 4.69
N GLU A 49 4.64 3.79 5.27
CA GLU A 49 4.45 3.46 6.68
C GLU A 49 3.54 2.25 6.81
N GLU A 50 3.86 1.37 7.76
CA GLU A 50 2.93 0.31 8.13
C GLU A 50 1.90 0.87 9.08
N VAL A 51 0.64 0.53 8.83
CA VAL A 51 -0.45 0.92 9.73
C VAL A 51 -0.71 -0.26 10.66
N HIS A 52 -0.53 -0.03 11.95
CA HIS A 52 -0.77 -1.06 12.96
C HIS A 52 -2.15 -0.88 13.53
N HIS A 53 -2.91 -1.97 13.58
CA HIS A 53 -4.24 -1.97 14.15
C HIS A 53 -4.19 -2.58 15.54
N GLU A 54 -4.77 -1.90 16.49
CA GLU A 54 -4.90 -2.45 17.84
C GLU A 54 -6.13 -3.33 17.91
N ASP A 55 -5.97 -4.46 18.57
CA ASP A 55 -7.07 -5.41 18.76
C ASP A 55 -8.03 -4.96 19.87
#